data_3445aea3b7a7915d3b3cc3a31d53c131
#
_entry.id   3445aea3b7a7915d3b3cc3a31d53c131
#
_cell.length_a   1.000
_cell.length_b   1.000
_cell.length_c   1.000
_cell.angle_alpha   90.00
_cell.angle_beta   90.00
_cell.angle_gamma   90.00
#
_symmetry.space_group_name_H-M   'P 1'
#
loop_
_entity.id
_entity.type
_entity.pdbx_description
1 polymer ?
#
loop_
_entity_poly.entity_id
_entity_poly.type
_entity_poly.pdbx_seq_one_letter_code
_entity_poly.pdbx_strand_id
1 'polypeptide(L)'
;MSESGGNMRDHAVVIGGSIAGLCAARVLSDFYARVSVYERDELPSAPAHRATVPQDRHLHMLMARGAAEFESLFPGLLDDMVDAGVPMLENRPDCIHLGAAGHVLGTGHTLRDEFTAYVPSRPHLEWQLRRRVREIENVEIIRRSVAEPRFDPARQRVTGVLLDPQGDAEPEFVPADLVVDAAGRGTRLPVWLEQWGFERPVEATIDIGINYATQQFRMPEGLIAEKVVVAGASHDESLGLGMLHYENRVWVLTTFGVAGAKPPATFPEMLALADKLLPAHFNSALARAEPVGEPAYHAFPASRWRRYHKLDRFPAGIVPLGDAVASFNPTFGQGMTMTVLQAGHLRRALASNDLARELNRATAKTTYPVWMMNAIGDITFHHARAKGRVPWWWRPSGALFDQFLGAAETEPVLAEWFLRRFSLLDSLYMVPPPRIVGRAMAHNMRLWLRERREAARDRRRPLTALRSP
;
A
#
# COMPACT_ATOMS: atom_id res chain seq x y z
N MET A 1 -4.55 -35.04 17.81
CA MET A 1 -3.72 -35.76 16.85
C MET A 1 -4.67 -36.37 15.81
N SER A 2 -4.88 -35.71 14.70
CA SER A 2 -5.54 -36.26 13.52
C SER A 2 -4.58 -36.05 12.36
N GLU A 3 -3.99 -37.17 11.92
CA GLU A 3 -3.14 -37.27 10.73
C GLU A 3 -3.96 -36.90 9.50
N SER A 4 -3.87 -35.66 9.03
CA SER A 4 -4.21 -35.33 7.66
C SER A 4 -2.96 -35.56 6.79
N GLY A 5 -2.66 -36.83 6.50
CA GLY A 5 -1.66 -37.21 5.50
C GLY A 5 -2.16 -36.89 4.09
N GLY A 6 -2.34 -35.63 3.77
CA GLY A 6 -2.44 -35.15 2.39
C GLY A 6 -1.06 -35.30 1.76
N ASN A 7 -1.01 -36.01 0.61
CA ASN A 7 0.23 -36.22 -0.14
C ASN A 7 0.85 -34.85 -0.45
N MET A 8 1.96 -34.50 0.20
CA MET A 8 2.66 -33.24 -0.01
C MET A 8 3.14 -33.18 -1.46
N ARG A 9 2.88 -32.07 -2.16
CA ARG A 9 3.35 -31.88 -3.54
C ARG A 9 4.87 -31.72 -3.55
N ASP A 10 5.54 -32.02 -4.68
CA ASP A 10 6.99 -32.10 -4.67
C ASP A 10 7.67 -30.74 -4.60
N HIS A 11 7.43 -29.87 -5.57
CA HIS A 11 8.20 -28.63 -5.68
C HIS A 11 7.36 -27.42 -6.11
N ALA A 12 7.50 -26.31 -5.39
CA ALA A 12 7.00 -25.01 -5.80
C ALA A 12 8.15 -24.02 -6.04
N VAL A 13 8.01 -23.21 -7.09
CA VAL A 13 8.95 -22.15 -7.44
C VAL A 13 8.27 -20.79 -7.26
N VAL A 14 8.97 -19.83 -6.67
CA VAL A 14 8.55 -18.44 -6.53
C VAL A 14 9.52 -17.55 -7.29
N ILE A 15 8.99 -16.71 -8.19
CA ILE A 15 9.76 -15.73 -8.95
C ILE A 15 9.70 -14.38 -8.23
N GLY A 16 10.82 -13.95 -7.64
CA GLY A 16 10.97 -12.71 -6.87
C GLY A 16 10.96 -12.92 -5.36
N GLY A 17 11.95 -12.37 -4.67
CA GLY A 17 12.23 -12.51 -3.24
C GLY A 17 11.87 -11.27 -2.40
N SER A 18 10.96 -10.40 -2.87
CA SER A 18 10.41 -9.30 -2.09
C SER A 18 9.16 -9.75 -1.29
N ILE A 19 8.45 -8.84 -0.62
CA ILE A 19 7.35 -9.19 0.31
C ILE A 19 6.36 -10.20 -0.29
N ALA A 20 5.95 -10.03 -1.54
CA ALA A 20 5.00 -10.94 -2.18
C ALA A 20 5.54 -12.37 -2.29
N GLY A 21 6.81 -12.50 -2.72
CA GLY A 21 7.46 -13.80 -2.82
C GLY A 21 7.73 -14.44 -1.46
N LEU A 22 8.13 -13.67 -0.46
CA LEU A 22 8.35 -14.16 0.90
C LEU A 22 7.04 -14.67 1.53
N CYS A 23 5.93 -13.94 1.35
CA CYS A 23 4.60 -14.40 1.80
C CYS A 23 4.14 -15.66 1.05
N ALA A 24 4.38 -15.73 -0.27
CA ALA A 24 4.10 -16.93 -1.05
C ALA A 24 4.91 -18.12 -0.57
N ALA A 25 6.23 -17.97 -0.38
CA ALA A 25 7.12 -19.02 0.11
C ALA A 25 6.66 -19.56 1.47
N ARG A 26 6.30 -18.69 2.41
CA ARG A 26 5.75 -19.09 3.71
C ARG A 26 4.46 -19.91 3.58
N VAL A 27 3.56 -19.49 2.69
CA VAL A 27 2.33 -20.25 2.45
C VAL A 27 2.64 -21.61 1.83
N LEU A 28 3.49 -21.62 0.80
CA LEU A 28 3.81 -22.85 0.04
C LEU A 28 4.56 -23.88 0.88
N SER A 29 5.34 -23.46 1.88
CA SER A 29 6.08 -24.36 2.75
C SER A 29 5.20 -25.35 3.52
N ASP A 30 3.92 -25.04 3.72
CA ASP A 30 2.97 -25.94 4.37
C ASP A 30 2.35 -26.99 3.40
N PHE A 31 2.60 -26.87 2.09
CA PHE A 31 1.96 -27.69 1.04
C PHE A 31 2.91 -28.43 0.11
N TYR A 32 4.19 -28.03 0.10
CA TYR A 32 5.20 -28.57 -0.81
C TYR A 32 6.41 -29.08 -0.04
N ALA A 33 6.98 -30.20 -0.51
CA ALA A 33 8.20 -30.78 0.07
C ALA A 33 9.42 -29.85 -0.11
N ARG A 34 9.42 -29.05 -1.18
CA ARG A 34 10.45 -28.04 -1.46
C ARG A 34 9.86 -26.78 -2.04
N VAL A 35 10.36 -25.61 -1.59
CA VAL A 35 10.04 -24.29 -2.13
C VAL A 35 11.32 -23.57 -2.48
N SER A 36 11.49 -23.19 -3.75
CA SER A 36 12.63 -22.40 -4.22
C SER A 36 12.20 -20.99 -4.59
N VAL A 37 12.76 -19.99 -3.92
CA VAL A 37 12.54 -18.58 -4.23
C VAL A 37 13.71 -18.08 -5.04
N TYR A 38 13.48 -17.72 -6.29
CA TYR A 38 14.51 -17.15 -7.18
C TYR A 38 14.46 -15.64 -7.14
N GLU A 39 15.55 -15.02 -6.69
CA GLU A 39 15.72 -13.58 -6.66
C GLU A 39 17.00 -13.19 -7.42
N ARG A 40 16.87 -12.25 -8.34
CA ARG A 40 17.99 -11.79 -9.16
C ARG A 40 19.01 -10.96 -8.39
N ASP A 41 18.53 -10.23 -7.37
CA ASP A 41 19.37 -9.34 -6.58
C ASP A 41 20.09 -10.09 -5.46
N GLU A 42 21.22 -9.55 -5.05
CA GLU A 42 21.80 -9.89 -3.77
C GLU A 42 20.95 -9.31 -2.63
N LEU A 43 20.49 -10.22 -1.76
CA LEU A 43 19.65 -9.84 -0.64
C LEU A 43 20.50 -9.48 0.58
N PRO A 44 20.35 -8.27 1.12
CA PRO A 44 21.16 -7.82 2.28
C PRO A 44 20.93 -8.71 3.51
N SER A 45 21.98 -8.89 4.30
CA SER A 45 21.93 -9.65 5.58
C SER A 45 21.31 -8.85 6.73
N ALA A 46 21.15 -7.54 6.58
CA ALA A 46 20.56 -6.61 7.54
C ALA A 46 19.53 -5.70 6.83
N PRO A 47 18.72 -4.92 7.57
CA PRO A 47 17.85 -3.92 6.96
C PRO A 47 18.65 -2.93 6.12
N ALA A 48 18.49 -2.98 4.81
CA ALA A 48 19.16 -2.09 3.87
C ALA A 48 18.34 -1.90 2.59
N HIS A 49 18.49 -0.74 1.97
CA HIS A 49 17.86 -0.41 0.69
C HIS A 49 18.40 -1.28 -0.43
N ARG A 50 17.53 -1.64 -1.37
CA ARG A 50 17.87 -2.41 -2.56
C ARG A 50 17.78 -1.51 -3.80
N ALA A 51 18.82 -1.53 -4.65
CA ALA A 51 18.88 -0.69 -5.85
C ALA A 51 17.72 -0.95 -6.84
N THR A 52 17.22 -2.18 -6.87
CA THR A 52 16.11 -2.60 -7.78
C THR A 52 14.73 -2.42 -7.15
N VAL A 53 14.65 -1.95 -5.91
CA VAL A 53 13.41 -1.63 -5.19
C VAL A 53 13.40 -0.14 -4.81
N PRO A 54 13.40 0.79 -5.79
CA PRO A 54 13.58 2.22 -5.52
C PRO A 54 12.52 2.81 -4.59
N GLN A 55 11.33 2.20 -4.53
CA GLN A 55 10.25 2.61 -3.62
C GLN A 55 10.57 2.33 -2.15
N ASP A 56 11.57 1.53 -1.79
CA ASP A 56 11.88 1.19 -0.40
C ASP A 56 12.45 2.36 0.42
N ARG A 57 12.88 3.45 -0.26
CA ARG A 57 13.38 4.68 0.35
C ARG A 57 12.28 5.67 0.73
N HIS A 58 11.03 5.41 0.31
CA HIS A 58 9.90 6.30 0.53
C HIS A 58 9.05 5.86 1.72
N LEU A 59 7.99 6.63 2.01
CA LEU A 59 7.10 6.37 3.14
C LEU A 59 6.44 4.99 3.05
N HIS A 60 6.51 4.24 4.13
CA HIS A 60 5.80 2.98 4.31
C HIS A 60 5.28 2.88 5.74
N MET A 61 4.03 2.48 5.89
CA MET A 61 3.50 2.06 7.18
C MET A 61 2.71 0.75 7.03
N LEU A 62 2.73 -0.06 8.06
CA LEU A 62 1.98 -1.30 8.12
C LEU A 62 0.63 -1.02 8.79
N MET A 63 -0.41 -0.88 7.96
CA MET A 63 -1.76 -0.63 8.42
C MET A 63 -2.28 -1.79 9.28
N ALA A 64 -3.23 -1.51 10.15
CA ALA A 64 -3.72 -2.44 11.16
C ALA A 64 -4.18 -3.79 10.58
N ARG A 65 -4.93 -3.80 9.46
CA ARG A 65 -5.28 -5.07 8.80
C ARG A 65 -4.06 -5.81 8.28
N GLY A 66 -3.12 -5.10 7.67
CA GLY A 66 -1.87 -5.69 7.19
C GLY A 66 -1.06 -6.29 8.33
N ALA A 67 -0.95 -5.58 9.45
CA ALA A 67 -0.28 -6.06 10.65
C ALA A 67 -0.87 -7.40 11.14
N ALA A 68 -2.19 -7.46 11.32
CA ALA A 68 -2.86 -8.68 11.75
C ALA A 68 -2.66 -9.87 10.78
N GLU A 69 -2.71 -9.63 9.48
CA GLU A 69 -2.50 -10.67 8.47
C GLU A 69 -1.03 -11.14 8.42
N PHE A 70 -0.07 -10.20 8.56
CA PHE A 70 1.35 -10.57 8.64
C PHE A 70 1.65 -11.36 9.91
N GLU A 71 1.11 -10.96 11.07
CA GLU A 71 1.26 -11.70 12.32
C GLU A 71 0.67 -13.11 12.21
N SER A 72 -0.51 -13.25 11.59
CA SER A 72 -1.11 -14.57 11.34
C SER A 72 -0.25 -15.46 10.45
N LEU A 73 0.47 -14.88 9.48
CA LEU A 73 1.33 -15.60 8.55
C LEU A 73 2.72 -15.88 9.14
N PHE A 74 3.22 -14.98 9.95
CA PHE A 74 4.53 -15.00 10.60
C PHE A 74 4.39 -14.69 12.10
N PRO A 75 3.98 -15.66 12.93
CA PRO A 75 3.77 -15.44 14.36
C PRO A 75 5.00 -14.86 15.07
N GLY A 76 4.78 -13.87 15.94
CA GLY A 76 5.83 -13.13 16.66
C GLY A 76 6.54 -12.06 15.82
N LEU A 77 6.09 -11.79 14.59
CA LEU A 77 6.68 -10.74 13.74
C LEU A 77 6.53 -9.37 14.34
N LEU A 78 5.34 -9.07 14.87
CA LEU A 78 5.04 -7.74 15.41
C LEU A 78 5.82 -7.47 16.69
N ASP A 79 5.95 -8.45 17.57
CA ASP A 79 6.75 -8.36 18.80
C ASP A 79 8.22 -8.11 18.47
N ASP A 80 8.82 -8.89 17.55
CA ASP A 80 10.21 -8.67 17.12
C ASP A 80 10.43 -7.29 16.47
N MET A 81 9.44 -6.75 15.78
CA MET A 81 9.55 -5.39 15.22
C MET A 81 9.53 -4.33 16.34
N VAL A 82 8.66 -4.49 17.34
CA VAL A 82 8.60 -3.58 18.50
C VAL A 82 9.90 -3.63 19.31
N ASP A 83 10.41 -4.83 19.56
CA ASP A 83 11.69 -5.04 20.25
C ASP A 83 12.88 -4.42 19.48
N ALA A 84 12.80 -4.40 18.17
CA ALA A 84 13.75 -3.71 17.30
C ALA A 84 13.56 -2.18 17.23
N GLY A 85 12.58 -1.64 17.99
CA GLY A 85 12.33 -0.19 18.07
C GLY A 85 11.42 0.36 16.99
N VAL A 86 10.68 -0.48 16.26
CA VAL A 86 9.65 -0.03 15.31
C VAL A 86 8.51 0.64 16.09
N PRO A 87 8.16 1.90 15.76
CA PRO A 87 7.07 2.59 16.42
C PRO A 87 5.72 1.91 16.17
N MET A 88 4.96 1.76 17.23
CA MET A 88 3.59 1.25 17.23
C MET A 88 2.61 2.40 17.44
N LEU A 89 1.54 2.41 16.66
CA LEU A 89 0.38 3.28 16.84
C LEU A 89 -0.68 2.46 17.57
N GLU A 90 -0.67 2.57 18.88
CA GLU A 90 -1.72 2.00 19.72
C GLU A 90 -3.04 2.74 19.53
N ASN A 91 -4.05 2.40 20.30
CA ASN A 91 -5.32 3.11 20.33
C ASN A 91 -5.16 4.56 20.89
N ARG A 92 -4.27 5.30 20.27
CA ARG A 92 -3.86 6.66 20.60
C ARG A 92 -3.87 7.52 19.34
N PRO A 93 -5.05 7.98 18.92
CA PRO A 93 -5.18 8.76 17.68
C PRO A 93 -4.46 10.10 17.72
N ASP A 94 -4.07 10.60 18.90
CA ASP A 94 -3.19 11.77 19.09
C ASP A 94 -1.78 11.57 18.50
N CYS A 95 -1.37 10.33 18.19
CA CYS A 95 -0.10 10.05 17.52
C CYS A 95 -0.17 10.13 15.98
N ILE A 96 -1.31 10.52 15.41
CA ILE A 96 -1.55 10.62 13.98
C ILE A 96 -2.07 12.02 13.63
N HIS A 97 -1.41 12.69 12.68
CA HIS A 97 -1.98 13.83 11.95
C HIS A 97 -2.25 13.39 10.52
N LEU A 98 -3.52 13.30 10.14
CA LEU A 98 -3.93 12.80 8.82
C LEU A 98 -4.78 13.82 8.09
N GLY A 99 -4.19 14.45 7.09
CA GLY A 99 -4.85 15.28 6.10
C GLY A 99 -5.13 14.49 4.82
N ALA A 100 -6.37 14.49 4.35
CA ALA A 100 -6.80 13.85 3.11
C ALA A 100 -7.65 14.81 2.29
N ALA A 101 -7.33 15.01 1.02
CA ALA A 101 -8.07 15.89 0.10
C ALA A 101 -8.26 17.32 0.61
N GLY A 102 -7.34 17.85 1.41
CA GLY A 102 -7.43 19.19 2.04
C GLY A 102 -8.12 19.22 3.40
N HIS A 103 -8.63 18.10 3.88
CA HIS A 103 -9.32 17.98 5.18
C HIS A 103 -8.41 17.30 6.21
N VAL A 104 -8.30 17.87 7.41
CA VAL A 104 -7.56 17.25 8.53
C VAL A 104 -8.55 16.51 9.43
N LEU A 105 -8.37 15.21 9.55
CA LEU A 105 -9.28 14.39 10.35
C LEU A 105 -9.17 14.70 11.85
N GLY A 106 -10.32 14.76 12.52
CA GLY A 106 -10.42 14.95 13.97
C GLY A 106 -10.04 13.68 14.74
N THR A 107 -8.73 13.46 14.94
CA THR A 107 -8.18 12.26 15.58
C THR A 107 -7.81 12.45 17.06
N GLY A 108 -8.08 13.60 17.66
CA GLY A 108 -7.68 13.94 19.03
C GLY A 108 -8.44 13.20 20.15
N HIS A 109 -8.88 11.97 19.93
CA HIS A 109 -9.65 11.17 20.92
C HIS A 109 -9.32 9.68 20.80
N THR A 110 -9.49 8.92 21.88
CA THR A 110 -9.32 7.48 21.87
C THR A 110 -10.39 6.80 20.99
N LEU A 111 -9.97 5.90 20.13
CA LEU A 111 -10.88 5.09 19.31
C LEU A 111 -11.63 4.08 20.19
N ARG A 112 -12.84 3.70 19.78
CA ARG A 112 -13.67 2.77 20.55
C ARG A 112 -13.16 1.35 20.53
N ASP A 113 -12.57 0.94 19.40
CA ASP A 113 -12.03 -0.39 19.19
C ASP A 113 -10.52 -0.31 19.01
N GLU A 114 -9.84 -1.42 19.25
CA GLU A 114 -8.40 -1.53 19.03
C GLU A 114 -8.02 -1.20 17.58
N PHE A 115 -7.12 -0.26 17.45
CA PHE A 115 -6.56 0.16 16.20
C PHE A 115 -5.04 0.22 16.36
N THR A 116 -4.39 -0.88 16.00
CA THR A 116 -2.94 -0.97 16.08
C THR A 116 -2.33 -1.02 14.69
N ALA A 117 -1.47 -0.07 14.39
CA ALA A 117 -0.66 -0.06 13.19
C ALA A 117 0.81 0.11 13.57
N TYR A 118 1.70 -0.22 12.67
CA TYR A 118 3.14 -0.20 12.91
C TYR A 118 3.83 0.62 11.83
N VAL A 119 4.94 1.24 12.20
CA VAL A 119 5.67 2.13 11.28
C VAL A 119 7.09 1.61 11.05
N PRO A 120 7.26 0.39 10.50
CA PRO A 120 8.56 -0.09 10.09
C PRO A 120 9.02 0.60 8.82
N SER A 121 10.32 0.83 8.67
CA SER A 121 10.85 1.08 7.34
C SER A 121 10.63 -0.14 6.43
N ARG A 122 10.51 0.06 5.13
CA ARG A 122 10.36 -1.03 4.17
C ARG A 122 11.53 -2.02 4.21
N PRO A 123 12.80 -1.59 4.28
CA PRO A 123 13.93 -2.48 4.44
C PRO A 123 13.85 -3.33 5.71
N HIS A 124 13.40 -2.76 6.83
CA HIS A 124 13.27 -3.50 8.08
C HIS A 124 12.21 -4.58 8.00
N LEU A 125 11.01 -4.25 7.54
CA LEU A 125 9.94 -5.23 7.37
C LEU A 125 10.35 -6.37 6.43
N GLU A 126 10.92 -6.05 5.25
CA GLU A 126 11.34 -7.07 4.29
C GLU A 126 12.45 -7.97 4.85
N TRP A 127 13.39 -7.40 5.61
CA TRP A 127 14.44 -8.16 6.28
C TRP A 127 13.88 -9.11 7.35
N GLN A 128 12.93 -8.65 8.18
CA GLN A 128 12.27 -9.48 9.19
C GLN A 128 11.52 -10.67 8.56
N LEU A 129 10.80 -10.43 7.47
CA LEU A 129 10.11 -11.50 6.73
C LEU A 129 11.11 -12.49 6.13
N ARG A 130 12.19 -11.99 5.52
CA ARG A 130 13.23 -12.80 4.89
C ARG A 130 13.97 -13.67 5.91
N ARG A 131 14.29 -13.14 7.10
CA ARG A 131 14.90 -13.89 8.20
C ARG A 131 14.05 -15.10 8.55
N ARG A 132 12.74 -14.90 8.77
CA ARG A 132 11.80 -15.96 9.10
C ARG A 132 11.63 -16.99 7.99
N VAL A 133 11.59 -16.56 6.74
CA VAL A 133 11.50 -17.48 5.60
C VAL A 133 12.75 -18.34 5.47
N ARG A 134 13.94 -17.80 5.76
CA ARG A 134 15.21 -18.57 5.76
C ARG A 134 15.30 -19.62 6.85
N GLU A 135 14.54 -19.48 7.93
CA GLU A 135 14.47 -20.45 9.04
C GLU A 135 13.56 -21.65 8.72
N ILE A 136 12.80 -21.61 7.61
CA ILE A 136 11.91 -22.70 7.20
C ILE A 136 12.72 -23.74 6.44
N GLU A 137 12.79 -24.97 6.97
CA GLU A 137 13.68 -26.05 6.49
C GLU A 137 13.51 -26.40 5.01
N ASN A 138 12.28 -26.38 4.49
CA ASN A 138 11.97 -26.73 3.11
C ASN A 138 11.90 -25.54 2.16
N VAL A 139 12.38 -24.34 2.57
CA VAL A 139 12.43 -23.13 1.75
C VAL A 139 13.85 -22.68 1.51
N GLU A 140 14.22 -22.48 0.25
CA GLU A 140 15.52 -21.96 -0.14
C GLU A 140 15.35 -20.66 -0.95
N ILE A 141 16.10 -19.62 -0.58
CA ILE A 141 16.19 -18.37 -1.34
C ILE A 141 17.48 -18.39 -2.15
N ILE A 142 17.35 -18.43 -3.48
CA ILE A 142 18.44 -18.64 -4.42
C ILE A 142 18.66 -17.37 -5.23
N ARG A 143 19.90 -16.87 -5.26
CA ARG A 143 20.26 -15.70 -6.09
C ARG A 143 20.44 -16.14 -7.55
N ARG A 144 19.37 -16.15 -8.31
CA ARG A 144 19.32 -16.44 -9.75
C ARG A 144 18.17 -15.73 -10.40
N SER A 145 18.33 -15.32 -11.65
CA SER A 145 17.23 -14.79 -12.46
C SER A 145 16.48 -15.94 -13.13
N VAL A 146 15.16 -15.80 -13.19
CA VAL A 146 14.29 -16.64 -14.02
C VAL A 146 14.11 -15.97 -15.37
N ALA A 147 14.54 -16.64 -16.45
CA ALA A 147 14.35 -16.19 -17.82
C ALA A 147 12.86 -16.24 -18.21
N GLU A 148 12.25 -17.41 -18.03
CA GLU A 148 10.83 -17.64 -18.32
C GLU A 148 10.29 -18.90 -17.64
N PRO A 149 8.96 -18.99 -17.41
CA PRO A 149 8.29 -20.23 -17.06
C PRO A 149 8.18 -21.17 -18.29
N ARG A 150 8.36 -22.47 -18.08
CA ARG A 150 8.27 -23.48 -19.14
C ARG A 150 6.86 -24.02 -19.27
N PHE A 151 6.19 -23.69 -20.38
CA PHE A 151 4.83 -24.14 -20.70
C PHE A 151 4.84 -25.42 -21.52
N ASP A 152 4.01 -26.40 -21.14
CA ASP A 152 3.73 -27.61 -21.89
C ASP A 152 2.37 -27.48 -22.60
N PRO A 153 2.35 -27.32 -23.94
CA PRO A 153 1.10 -27.14 -24.69
C PRO A 153 0.19 -28.37 -24.67
N ALA A 154 0.76 -29.57 -24.56
CA ALA A 154 -0.05 -30.81 -24.54
C ALA A 154 -0.83 -30.94 -23.22
N ARG A 155 -0.23 -30.47 -22.12
CA ARG A 155 -0.84 -30.49 -20.78
C ARG A 155 -1.55 -29.18 -20.41
N GLN A 156 -1.44 -28.15 -21.24
CA GLN A 156 -1.93 -26.79 -20.96
C GLN A 156 -1.45 -26.27 -19.58
N ARG A 157 -0.16 -26.50 -19.27
CA ARG A 157 0.39 -26.34 -17.95
C ARG A 157 1.82 -25.81 -17.98
N VAL A 158 2.16 -24.94 -17.02
CA VAL A 158 3.55 -24.62 -16.68
C VAL A 158 4.12 -25.78 -15.85
N THR A 159 5.29 -26.26 -16.22
CA THR A 159 5.97 -27.45 -15.66
C THR A 159 7.25 -27.11 -14.90
N GLY A 160 7.61 -25.84 -14.82
CA GLY A 160 8.81 -25.34 -14.17
C GLY A 160 9.25 -24.01 -14.73
N VAL A 161 10.50 -23.66 -14.49
CA VAL A 161 11.12 -22.41 -14.95
C VAL A 161 12.46 -22.68 -15.65
N LEU A 162 12.83 -21.82 -16.58
CA LEU A 162 14.18 -21.70 -17.12
C LEU A 162 14.90 -20.60 -16.37
N LEU A 163 16.07 -20.89 -15.83
CA LEU A 163 16.95 -19.92 -15.21
C LEU A 163 17.87 -19.30 -16.24
N ASP A 164 18.18 -18.01 -16.05
CA ASP A 164 19.21 -17.36 -16.87
C ASP A 164 20.55 -18.07 -16.75
N PRO A 165 21.29 -18.21 -17.85
CA PRO A 165 22.61 -18.85 -17.83
C PRO A 165 23.57 -18.10 -16.91
N GLN A 166 24.47 -18.83 -16.25
CA GLN A 166 25.60 -18.27 -15.50
C GLN A 166 26.86 -18.34 -16.35
N GLY A 167 27.34 -17.19 -16.79
CA GLY A 167 28.47 -17.12 -17.72
C GLY A 167 28.11 -17.78 -19.07
N ASP A 168 28.96 -18.70 -19.53
CA ASP A 168 28.80 -19.43 -20.79
C ASP A 168 27.95 -20.70 -20.68
N ALA A 169 27.32 -20.96 -19.53
CA ALA A 169 26.49 -22.15 -19.34
C ALA A 169 25.16 -22.06 -20.10
N GLU A 170 24.60 -23.23 -20.46
CA GLU A 170 23.25 -23.31 -21.02
C GLU A 170 22.18 -22.93 -19.95
N PRO A 171 20.99 -22.42 -20.37
CA PRO A 171 19.87 -22.19 -19.45
C PRO A 171 19.47 -23.47 -18.71
N GLU A 172 19.33 -23.38 -17.40
CA GLU A 172 18.97 -24.51 -16.55
C GLU A 172 17.46 -24.64 -16.41
N PHE A 173 16.90 -25.81 -16.67
CA PHE A 173 15.50 -26.09 -16.41
C PHE A 173 15.30 -26.63 -14.99
N VAL A 174 14.43 -25.98 -14.23
CA VAL A 174 14.01 -26.40 -12.89
C VAL A 174 12.55 -26.86 -12.95
N PRO A 175 12.26 -28.13 -12.78
CA PRO A 175 10.88 -28.63 -12.75
C PRO A 175 10.15 -28.15 -11.50
N ALA A 176 8.85 -27.86 -11.64
CA ALA A 176 7.99 -27.46 -10.53
C ALA A 176 6.52 -27.81 -10.80
N ASP A 177 5.78 -28.15 -9.75
CA ASP A 177 4.34 -28.38 -9.79
C ASP A 177 3.56 -27.08 -9.81
N LEU A 178 4.12 -26.02 -9.21
CA LEU A 178 3.55 -24.68 -9.19
C LEU A 178 4.65 -23.62 -9.29
N VAL A 179 4.40 -22.62 -10.11
CA VAL A 179 5.19 -21.40 -10.20
C VAL A 179 4.34 -20.25 -9.69
N VAL A 180 4.86 -19.46 -8.74
CA VAL A 180 4.22 -18.21 -8.29
C VAL A 180 5.00 -17.05 -8.88
N ASP A 181 4.36 -16.27 -9.74
CA ASP A 181 4.92 -15.03 -10.29
C ASP A 181 4.70 -13.87 -9.32
N ALA A 182 5.72 -13.58 -8.52
CA ALA A 182 5.81 -12.45 -7.61
C ALA A 182 6.82 -11.38 -8.11
N ALA A 183 7.05 -11.30 -9.43
CA ALA A 183 7.99 -10.37 -10.06
C ALA A 183 7.52 -8.89 -10.05
N GLY A 184 6.39 -8.60 -9.41
CA GLY A 184 5.89 -7.26 -9.18
C GLY A 184 5.36 -6.59 -10.44
N ARG A 185 5.46 -5.26 -10.50
CA ARG A 185 4.94 -4.43 -11.62
C ARG A 185 5.53 -4.83 -12.97
N GLY A 186 6.78 -5.31 -12.96
CA GLY A 186 7.54 -5.71 -14.16
C GLY A 186 7.25 -7.12 -14.65
N THR A 187 6.27 -7.83 -14.10
CA THR A 187 5.93 -9.19 -14.53
C THR A 187 5.74 -9.29 -16.04
N ARG A 188 6.26 -10.34 -16.62
CA ARG A 188 6.10 -10.70 -18.03
C ARG A 188 4.95 -11.70 -18.27
N LEU A 189 4.25 -12.13 -17.22
CA LEU A 189 3.19 -13.13 -17.34
C LEU A 189 2.13 -12.80 -18.42
N PRO A 190 1.66 -11.54 -18.60
CA PRO A 190 0.74 -11.22 -19.69
C PRO A 190 1.31 -11.49 -21.09
N VAL A 191 2.62 -11.32 -21.27
CA VAL A 191 3.32 -11.61 -22.53
C VAL A 191 3.44 -13.13 -22.72
N TRP A 192 3.82 -13.85 -21.69
CA TRP A 192 3.92 -15.31 -21.75
C TRP A 192 2.56 -15.97 -22.04
N LEU A 193 1.47 -15.48 -21.42
CA LEU A 193 0.13 -15.97 -21.71
C LEU A 193 -0.21 -15.85 -23.19
N GLU A 194 0.07 -14.71 -23.80
CA GLU A 194 -0.17 -14.47 -25.23
C GLU A 194 0.69 -15.39 -26.11
N GLN A 195 1.98 -15.58 -25.79
CA GLN A 195 2.88 -16.51 -26.46
C GLN A 195 2.41 -17.98 -26.38
N TRP A 196 1.75 -18.35 -25.28
CA TRP A 196 1.19 -19.69 -25.09
C TRP A 196 -0.21 -19.89 -25.67
N GLY A 197 -0.75 -18.86 -26.36
CA GLY A 197 -2.07 -18.92 -26.99
C GLY A 197 -3.26 -18.70 -26.04
N PHE A 198 -3.00 -18.06 -24.89
CA PHE A 198 -4.04 -17.55 -24.00
C PHE A 198 -4.31 -16.07 -24.26
N GLU A 199 -5.45 -15.60 -23.79
CA GLU A 199 -5.76 -14.18 -23.86
C GLU A 199 -4.85 -13.37 -22.90
N ARG A 200 -4.49 -12.16 -23.34
CA ARG A 200 -3.83 -11.21 -22.44
C ARG A 200 -4.86 -10.61 -21.49
N PRO A 201 -4.56 -10.52 -20.16
CA PRO A 201 -5.49 -9.93 -19.21
C PRO A 201 -5.76 -8.46 -19.54
N VAL A 202 -7.03 -8.06 -19.49
CA VAL A 202 -7.41 -6.65 -19.60
C VAL A 202 -6.79 -5.89 -18.44
N GLU A 203 -6.06 -4.82 -18.73
CA GLU A 203 -5.48 -3.92 -17.73
C GLU A 203 -6.38 -2.69 -17.51
N ALA A 204 -6.82 -2.49 -16.28
CA ALA A 204 -7.34 -1.21 -15.84
C ALA A 204 -6.18 -0.34 -15.37
N THR A 205 -6.12 0.90 -15.84
CA THR A 205 -5.02 1.82 -15.54
C THR A 205 -5.57 3.19 -15.17
N ILE A 206 -4.96 3.83 -14.17
CA ILE A 206 -5.21 5.23 -13.82
C ILE A 206 -3.88 5.95 -13.84
N ASP A 207 -3.70 6.79 -14.84
CA ASP A 207 -2.51 7.62 -15.03
C ASP A 207 -2.66 8.84 -14.09
N ILE A 208 -2.02 8.79 -12.93
CA ILE A 208 -2.04 9.86 -11.92
C ILE A 208 -0.75 10.68 -11.91
N GLY A 209 0.36 10.12 -12.38
CA GLY A 209 1.63 10.82 -12.52
C GLY A 209 2.15 11.40 -11.21
N ILE A 210 2.49 10.57 -10.25
CA ILE A 210 3.00 11.02 -8.94
C ILE A 210 4.52 11.03 -8.96
N ASN A 211 5.11 12.14 -8.52
CA ASN A 211 6.54 12.28 -8.29
C ASN A 211 6.79 12.43 -6.79
N TYR A 212 7.83 11.77 -6.29
CA TYR A 212 8.24 11.78 -4.89
C TYR A 212 9.66 12.29 -4.73
N ALA A 213 9.88 13.04 -3.66
CA ALA A 213 11.20 13.33 -3.12
C ALA A 213 11.18 13.02 -1.62
N THR A 214 12.17 12.28 -1.14
CA THR A 214 12.22 11.78 0.23
C THR A 214 13.56 12.07 0.85
N GLN A 215 13.56 12.64 2.06
CA GLN A 215 14.74 12.88 2.88
C GLN A 215 14.57 12.18 4.23
N GLN A 216 15.58 11.40 4.62
CA GLN A 216 15.70 10.95 5.98
C GLN A 216 16.30 12.07 6.84
N PHE A 217 15.89 12.16 8.10
CA PHE A 217 16.39 13.15 9.04
C PHE A 217 16.30 12.66 10.47
N ARG A 218 16.96 13.35 11.38
CA ARG A 218 16.84 13.16 12.82
C ARG A 218 16.40 14.45 13.48
N MET A 219 15.66 14.34 14.54
CA MET A 219 15.30 15.46 15.42
C MET A 219 15.26 14.98 16.87
N PRO A 220 15.41 15.87 17.87
CA PRO A 220 15.29 15.51 19.27
C PRO A 220 13.95 14.86 19.59
N GLU A 221 13.95 13.88 20.48
CA GLU A 221 12.74 13.17 20.91
C GLU A 221 11.80 14.07 21.71
N GLY A 222 10.50 13.74 21.66
CA GLY A 222 9.48 14.41 22.48
C GLY A 222 9.07 15.81 22.00
N LEU A 223 9.52 16.24 20.82
CA LEU A 223 9.10 17.52 20.24
C LEU A 223 7.66 17.50 19.70
N ILE A 224 7.23 16.35 19.22
CA ILE A 224 5.87 16.07 18.75
C ILE A 224 5.40 14.73 19.28
N ALA A 225 4.10 14.58 19.48
CA ALA A 225 3.48 13.32 19.90
C ALA A 225 3.20 12.39 18.71
N GLU A 226 2.96 12.98 17.56
CA GLU A 226 2.62 12.27 16.33
C GLU A 226 3.81 11.45 15.82
N LYS A 227 3.51 10.23 15.37
CA LYS A 227 4.45 9.31 14.71
C LYS A 227 4.18 9.18 13.21
N VAL A 228 2.97 9.56 12.81
CA VAL A 228 2.50 9.59 11.43
C VAL A 228 1.88 10.96 11.15
N VAL A 229 2.44 11.66 10.18
CA VAL A 229 1.96 12.97 9.74
C VAL A 229 1.76 12.91 8.24
N VAL A 230 0.56 13.20 7.76
CA VAL A 230 0.23 13.24 6.33
C VAL A 230 -0.58 14.50 6.05
N ALA A 231 -0.14 15.28 5.08
CA ALA A 231 -0.92 16.33 4.44
C ALA A 231 -1.10 15.95 2.96
N GLY A 232 -2.24 15.35 2.63
CA GLY A 232 -2.56 14.88 1.29
C GLY A 232 -2.78 16.04 0.32
N ALA A 233 -2.46 15.80 -0.97
CA ALA A 233 -2.82 16.74 -2.02
C ALA A 233 -4.35 16.94 -2.11
N SER A 234 -4.78 18.10 -2.59
CA SER A 234 -6.17 18.45 -2.79
C SER A 234 -6.40 18.99 -4.21
N HIS A 235 -7.63 19.39 -4.52
CA HIS A 235 -7.93 20.04 -5.79
C HIS A 235 -7.17 21.37 -6.00
N ASP A 236 -6.98 22.12 -4.92
CA ASP A 236 -6.37 23.45 -4.94
C ASP A 236 -4.85 23.38 -4.74
N GLU A 237 -4.35 22.28 -4.16
CA GLU A 237 -2.94 22.06 -3.87
C GLU A 237 -2.51 20.67 -4.36
N SER A 238 -1.81 20.64 -5.49
CA SER A 238 -1.31 19.40 -6.09
C SER A 238 -0.10 18.80 -5.36
N LEU A 239 0.48 19.53 -4.41
CA LEU A 239 1.57 19.06 -3.57
C LEU A 239 1.03 18.52 -2.25
N GLY A 240 1.68 17.49 -1.75
CA GLY A 240 1.43 16.95 -0.43
C GLY A 240 2.72 16.49 0.20
N LEU A 241 2.63 16.11 1.45
CA LEU A 241 3.74 15.51 2.19
C LEU A 241 3.27 14.43 3.15
N GLY A 242 4.22 13.59 3.52
CA GLY A 242 4.08 12.67 4.62
C GLY A 242 5.37 12.60 5.42
N MET A 243 5.25 12.41 6.73
CA MET A 243 6.36 12.25 7.64
C MET A 243 6.08 11.07 8.57
N LEU A 244 7.04 10.15 8.67
CA LEU A 244 6.92 8.95 9.50
C LEU A 244 8.14 8.79 10.39
N HIS A 245 7.89 8.36 11.63
CA HIS A 245 8.94 7.96 12.57
C HIS A 245 9.20 6.46 12.41
N TYR A 246 10.42 6.09 12.07
CA TYR A 246 10.88 4.71 11.91
C TYR A 246 11.73 4.24 13.09
N GLU A 247 12.13 2.97 13.05
CA GLU A 247 13.13 2.41 13.96
C GLU A 247 14.45 3.21 13.92
N ASN A 248 15.29 3.03 14.94
CA ASN A 248 16.56 3.75 15.10
C ASN A 248 16.43 5.28 15.20
N ARG A 249 15.25 5.79 15.62
CA ARG A 249 14.95 7.23 15.76
C ARG A 249 15.14 8.02 14.48
N VAL A 250 14.90 7.38 13.35
CA VAL A 250 14.97 8.01 12.03
C VAL A 250 13.59 8.48 11.64
N TRP A 251 13.49 9.71 11.18
CA TRP A 251 12.32 10.25 10.54
C TRP A 251 12.51 10.28 9.03
N VAL A 252 11.41 10.12 8.32
CA VAL A 252 11.39 10.23 6.87
C VAL A 252 10.34 11.25 6.46
N LEU A 253 10.78 12.30 5.76
CA LEU A 253 9.91 13.30 5.14
C LEU A 253 9.85 13.02 3.64
N THR A 254 8.68 12.73 3.13
CA THR A 254 8.43 12.60 1.68
C THR A 254 7.49 13.73 1.24
N THR A 255 7.94 14.52 0.30
CA THR A 255 7.08 15.42 -0.45
C THR A 255 6.64 14.73 -1.75
N PHE A 256 5.42 14.97 -2.19
CA PHE A 256 4.93 14.40 -3.43
C PHE A 256 4.09 15.41 -4.21
N GLY A 257 4.14 15.26 -5.52
CA GLY A 257 3.30 16.01 -6.44
C GLY A 257 2.45 15.06 -7.26
N VAL A 258 1.14 15.31 -7.34
CA VAL A 258 0.21 14.55 -8.17
C VAL A 258 0.00 15.23 -9.52
N ALA A 259 -0.52 14.47 -10.49
CA ALA A 259 -0.86 14.98 -11.83
C ALA A 259 0.34 15.64 -12.57
N GLY A 260 1.55 15.12 -12.31
CA GLY A 260 2.80 15.60 -12.93
C GLY A 260 3.44 16.79 -12.22
N ALA A 261 2.86 17.30 -11.12
CA ALA A 261 3.49 18.34 -10.32
C ALA A 261 4.85 17.85 -9.78
N LYS A 262 5.82 18.75 -9.74
CA LYS A 262 7.15 18.47 -9.20
C LYS A 262 7.16 18.82 -7.71
N PRO A 263 7.44 17.87 -6.83
CA PRO A 263 7.58 18.15 -5.41
C PRO A 263 8.90 18.90 -5.14
N PRO A 264 8.99 19.66 -4.04
CA PRO A 264 10.25 20.12 -3.49
C PRO A 264 11.23 18.96 -3.33
N ALA A 265 12.49 19.21 -3.69
CA ALA A 265 13.48 18.15 -3.81
C ALA A 265 14.65 18.31 -2.81
N THR A 266 14.92 19.52 -2.36
CA THR A 266 15.94 19.78 -1.33
C THR A 266 15.30 19.84 0.05
N PHE A 267 16.04 19.46 1.10
CA PHE A 267 15.50 19.45 2.46
C PHE A 267 14.96 20.83 2.91
N PRO A 268 15.63 21.96 2.65
CA PRO A 268 15.06 23.29 2.96
C PRO A 268 13.74 23.58 2.24
N GLU A 269 13.61 23.19 0.97
CA GLU A 269 12.34 23.37 0.22
C GLU A 269 11.23 22.45 0.76
N MET A 270 11.58 21.23 1.20
CA MET A 270 10.63 20.31 1.85
C MET A 270 10.12 20.89 3.16
N LEU A 271 11.01 21.51 3.96
CA LEU A 271 10.63 22.21 5.18
C LEU A 271 9.73 23.41 4.91
N ALA A 272 9.99 24.17 3.86
CA ALA A 272 9.12 25.28 3.45
C ALA A 272 7.72 24.82 3.04
N LEU A 273 7.61 23.66 2.38
CA LEU A 273 6.29 23.04 2.09
C LEU A 273 5.61 22.56 3.39
N ALA A 274 6.37 22.00 4.32
CA ALA A 274 5.84 21.61 5.63
C ALA A 274 5.30 22.82 6.42
N ASP A 275 6.00 23.95 6.38
CA ASP A 275 5.55 25.21 7.00
C ASP A 275 4.22 25.70 6.43
N LYS A 276 4.01 25.49 5.14
CA LYS A 276 2.76 25.85 4.45
C LYS A 276 1.60 24.92 4.79
N LEU A 277 1.84 23.61 4.91
CA LEU A 277 0.79 22.59 4.96
C LEU A 277 0.48 22.08 6.37
N LEU A 278 1.40 22.22 7.31
CA LEU A 278 1.28 21.65 8.66
C LEU A 278 1.05 22.72 9.72
N PRO A 279 0.40 22.39 10.85
CA PRO A 279 0.30 23.24 12.02
C PRO A 279 1.67 23.69 12.58
N ALA A 280 1.71 24.85 13.21
CA ALA A 280 2.92 25.51 13.66
C ALA A 280 3.80 24.67 14.63
N HIS A 281 3.22 23.76 15.40
CA HIS A 281 4.01 22.92 16.32
C HIS A 281 4.97 21.97 15.57
N PHE A 282 4.58 21.48 14.37
CA PHE A 282 5.49 20.70 13.53
C PHE A 282 6.68 21.54 13.04
N ASN A 283 6.41 22.80 12.66
CA ASN A 283 7.47 23.68 12.15
C ASN A 283 8.51 23.97 13.20
N SER A 284 8.08 24.15 14.46
CA SER A 284 8.99 24.33 15.59
C SER A 284 9.86 23.10 15.85
N ALA A 285 9.32 21.90 15.64
CA ALA A 285 10.08 20.66 15.75
C ALA A 285 11.03 20.48 14.56
N LEU A 286 10.55 20.69 13.33
CA LEU A 286 11.32 20.55 12.11
C LEU A 286 12.46 21.57 11.96
N ALA A 287 12.36 22.73 12.60
CA ALA A 287 13.47 23.69 12.69
C ALA A 287 14.73 23.12 13.39
N ARG A 288 14.58 22.00 14.13
CA ARG A 288 15.66 21.29 14.80
C ARG A 288 16.04 19.98 14.09
N ALA A 289 15.51 19.76 12.89
CA ALA A 289 15.76 18.56 12.12
C ALA A 289 17.10 18.65 11.38
N GLU A 290 17.85 17.56 11.41
CA GLU A 290 19.13 17.40 10.71
C GLU A 290 18.98 16.32 9.64
N PRO A 291 19.23 16.61 8.35
CA PRO A 291 19.11 15.62 7.28
C PRO A 291 20.16 14.51 7.43
N VAL A 292 19.79 13.29 7.06
CA VAL A 292 20.64 12.11 7.04
C VAL A 292 20.71 11.56 5.62
N GLY A 293 21.94 11.48 5.08
CA GLY A 293 22.16 10.99 3.71
C GLY A 293 21.59 11.91 2.63
N GLU A 294 21.57 11.40 1.41
CA GLU A 294 21.08 12.11 0.24
C GLU A 294 19.58 11.88 0.00
N PRO A 295 18.85 12.86 -0.54
CA PRO A 295 17.45 12.68 -0.89
C PRO A 295 17.27 11.61 -1.99
N ALA A 296 16.17 10.88 -1.90
CA ALA A 296 15.78 9.89 -2.89
C ALA A 296 14.59 10.36 -3.73
N TYR A 297 14.59 10.01 -5.02
CA TYR A 297 13.55 10.39 -5.96
C TYR A 297 12.89 9.18 -6.58
N HIS A 298 11.59 9.24 -6.80
CA HIS A 298 10.84 8.20 -7.47
C HIS A 298 9.66 8.77 -8.25
N ALA A 299 9.29 8.09 -9.33
CA ALA A 299 8.10 8.41 -10.10
C ALA A 299 7.16 7.21 -10.15
N PHE A 300 5.90 7.45 -9.86
CA PHE A 300 4.84 6.47 -10.00
C PHE A 300 3.84 6.97 -11.06
N PRO A 301 3.97 6.51 -12.32
CA PRO A 301 3.18 7.06 -13.42
C PRO A 301 1.70 6.68 -13.33
N ALA A 302 1.38 5.45 -12.92
CA ALA A 302 0.02 4.94 -12.96
C ALA A 302 -0.23 3.78 -11.99
N SER A 303 -1.42 3.73 -11.44
CA SER A 303 -2.00 2.53 -10.86
C SER A 303 -2.37 1.55 -11.96
N ARG A 304 -2.22 0.23 -11.71
CA ARG A 304 -2.49 -0.80 -12.69
C ARG A 304 -3.13 -2.02 -12.03
N TRP A 305 -4.20 -2.54 -12.64
CA TRP A 305 -4.82 -3.80 -12.24
C TRP A 305 -4.99 -4.71 -13.44
N ARG A 306 -4.28 -5.84 -13.46
CA ARG A 306 -4.39 -6.90 -14.45
C ARG A 306 -5.52 -7.84 -14.04
N ARG A 307 -6.58 -7.89 -14.84
CA ARG A 307 -7.83 -8.59 -14.50
C ARG A 307 -7.78 -10.07 -14.90
N TYR A 308 -6.83 -10.84 -14.35
CA TYR A 308 -6.69 -12.28 -14.63
C TYR A 308 -7.97 -13.08 -14.36
N HIS A 309 -8.80 -12.67 -13.40
CA HIS A 309 -10.09 -13.30 -13.10
C HIS A 309 -11.14 -13.21 -14.22
N LYS A 310 -10.87 -12.43 -15.28
CA LYS A 310 -11.73 -12.26 -16.43
C LYS A 310 -11.32 -13.10 -17.63
N LEU A 311 -10.19 -13.79 -17.53
CA LEU A 311 -9.76 -14.71 -18.57
C LEU A 311 -10.62 -15.96 -18.54
N ASP A 312 -11.13 -16.39 -19.71
CA ASP A 312 -11.92 -17.60 -19.84
C ASP A 312 -11.08 -18.86 -19.58
N ARG A 313 -9.81 -18.83 -20.02
CA ARG A 313 -8.81 -19.89 -19.80
C ARG A 313 -7.55 -19.30 -19.17
N PHE A 314 -6.95 -20.08 -18.28
CA PHE A 314 -5.67 -19.77 -17.66
C PHE A 314 -4.85 -21.06 -17.55
N PRO A 315 -3.53 -21.05 -17.82
CA PRO A 315 -2.70 -22.25 -17.72
C PRO A 315 -2.62 -22.75 -16.28
N ALA A 316 -2.65 -24.07 -16.12
CA ALA A 316 -2.36 -24.67 -14.83
C ALA A 316 -0.85 -24.49 -14.48
N GLY A 317 -0.50 -24.66 -13.22
CA GLY A 317 0.90 -24.67 -12.76
C GLY A 317 1.56 -23.30 -12.65
N ILE A 318 0.85 -22.19 -12.87
CA ILE A 318 1.35 -20.84 -12.61
C ILE A 318 0.25 -19.94 -12.06
N VAL A 319 0.60 -19.03 -11.15
CA VAL A 319 -0.29 -17.99 -10.61
C VAL A 319 0.46 -16.70 -10.31
N PRO A 320 -0.15 -15.51 -10.52
CA PRO A 320 0.42 -14.23 -10.15
C PRO A 320 0.09 -13.85 -8.70
N LEU A 321 0.98 -13.06 -8.07
CA LEU A 321 0.80 -12.53 -6.72
C LEU A 321 1.36 -11.10 -6.57
N GLY A 322 0.80 -10.32 -5.66
CA GLY A 322 1.25 -8.96 -5.34
C GLY A 322 1.05 -7.97 -6.48
N ASP A 323 2.04 -7.14 -6.75
CA ASP A 323 2.01 -6.13 -7.82
C ASP A 323 2.01 -6.73 -9.23
N ALA A 324 2.26 -8.03 -9.36
CA ALA A 324 2.02 -8.77 -10.60
C ALA A 324 0.53 -8.81 -10.96
N VAL A 325 -0.35 -8.71 -9.96
CA VAL A 325 -1.81 -8.60 -10.13
C VAL A 325 -2.27 -7.16 -10.15
N ALA A 326 -1.97 -6.40 -9.09
CA ALA A 326 -2.43 -5.01 -8.96
C ALA A 326 -1.43 -4.16 -8.19
N SER A 327 -1.06 -3.01 -8.76
CA SER A 327 -0.30 -1.98 -8.07
C SER A 327 -1.13 -0.71 -7.93
N PHE A 328 -1.24 -0.22 -6.71
CA PHE A 328 -2.08 0.89 -6.32
C PHE A 328 -1.25 2.17 -6.20
N ASN A 329 -1.94 3.32 -6.19
CA ASN A 329 -1.33 4.59 -5.83
C ASN A 329 -0.70 4.49 -4.42
N PRO A 330 0.63 4.70 -4.29
CA PRO A 330 1.33 4.51 -3.01
C PRO A 330 0.86 5.46 -1.90
N THR A 331 0.29 6.62 -2.24
CA THR A 331 -0.21 7.58 -1.23
C THR A 331 -1.34 7.03 -0.36
N PHE A 332 -2.03 5.97 -0.82
CA PHE A 332 -3.04 5.27 -0.02
C PHE A 332 -2.43 4.22 0.93
N GLY A 333 -1.17 3.85 0.80
CA GLY A 333 -0.46 2.96 1.73
C GLY A 333 -0.94 1.49 1.78
N GLN A 334 -1.78 1.04 0.85
CA GLN A 334 -2.50 -0.25 0.95
C GLN A 334 -1.80 -1.44 0.28
N GLY A 335 -0.73 -1.21 -0.48
CA GLY A 335 -0.09 -2.25 -1.30
C GLY A 335 0.39 -3.47 -0.51
N MET A 336 1.04 -3.27 0.64
CA MET A 336 1.55 -4.36 1.48
C MET A 336 0.41 -5.17 2.10
N THR A 337 -0.64 -4.50 2.59
CA THR A 337 -1.85 -5.18 3.10
C THR A 337 -2.52 -6.03 2.01
N MET A 338 -2.64 -5.50 0.80
CA MET A 338 -3.20 -6.26 -0.32
C MET A 338 -2.34 -7.47 -0.69
N THR A 339 -1.03 -7.37 -0.56
CA THR A 339 -0.11 -8.47 -0.82
C THR A 339 -0.30 -9.62 0.17
N VAL A 340 -0.35 -9.35 1.47
CA VAL A 340 -0.54 -10.40 2.47
C VAL A 340 -1.95 -11.01 2.43
N LEU A 341 -2.98 -10.23 2.10
CA LEU A 341 -4.33 -10.75 1.84
C LEU A 341 -4.34 -11.73 0.65
N GLN A 342 -3.60 -11.44 -0.42
CA GLN A 342 -3.44 -12.35 -1.55
C GLN A 342 -2.73 -13.64 -1.16
N ALA A 343 -1.72 -13.58 -0.28
CA ALA A 343 -1.08 -14.79 0.27
C ALA A 343 -2.08 -15.65 1.06
N GLY A 344 -2.98 -15.03 1.84
CA GLY A 344 -4.09 -15.72 2.48
C GLY A 344 -5.07 -16.36 1.49
N HIS A 345 -5.32 -15.72 0.33
CA HIS A 345 -6.11 -16.33 -0.75
C HIS A 345 -5.37 -17.51 -1.40
N LEU A 346 -4.06 -17.41 -1.61
CA LEU A 346 -3.23 -18.51 -2.12
C LEU A 346 -3.34 -19.72 -1.21
N ARG A 347 -3.22 -19.54 0.12
CA ARG A 347 -3.38 -20.63 1.11
C ARG A 347 -4.71 -21.36 0.93
N ARG A 348 -5.81 -20.64 0.78
CA ARG A 348 -7.13 -21.25 0.59
C ARG A 348 -7.27 -21.92 -0.78
N ALA A 349 -6.74 -21.29 -1.82
CA ALA A 349 -6.84 -21.80 -3.19
C ALA A 349 -6.01 -23.08 -3.40
N LEU A 350 -4.96 -23.32 -2.61
CA LEU A 350 -4.14 -24.55 -2.66
C LEU A 350 -4.95 -25.82 -2.30
N ALA A 351 -6.07 -25.68 -1.58
CA ALA A 351 -6.99 -26.77 -1.31
C ALA A 351 -8.00 -27.02 -2.45
N SER A 352 -8.06 -26.14 -3.48
CA SER A 352 -8.99 -26.23 -4.60
C SER A 352 -8.44 -27.06 -5.76
N ASN A 353 -9.32 -27.70 -6.51
CA ASN A 353 -8.98 -28.40 -7.75
C ASN A 353 -8.62 -27.45 -8.91
N ASP A 354 -9.06 -26.19 -8.86
CA ASP A 354 -8.74 -25.13 -9.84
C ASP A 354 -8.12 -23.93 -9.09
N LEU A 355 -6.88 -24.12 -8.68
CA LEU A 355 -6.12 -23.15 -7.89
C LEU A 355 -6.09 -21.77 -8.55
N ALA A 356 -5.75 -21.68 -9.83
CA ALA A 356 -5.58 -20.41 -10.53
C ALA A 356 -6.90 -19.63 -10.59
N ARG A 357 -8.00 -20.29 -10.90
CA ARG A 357 -9.33 -19.68 -10.98
C ARG A 357 -9.80 -19.18 -9.61
N GLU A 358 -9.63 -20.03 -8.58
CA GLU A 358 -10.03 -19.67 -7.22
C GLU A 358 -9.22 -18.50 -6.68
N LEU A 359 -7.88 -18.54 -6.82
CA LEU A 359 -7.01 -17.45 -6.39
C LEU A 359 -7.34 -16.15 -7.13
N ASN A 360 -7.44 -16.19 -8.45
CA ASN A 360 -7.72 -15.00 -9.25
C ASN A 360 -9.07 -14.36 -8.90
N ARG A 361 -10.11 -15.18 -8.63
CA ARG A 361 -11.45 -14.70 -8.22
C ARG A 361 -11.43 -14.12 -6.80
N ALA A 362 -10.80 -14.81 -5.84
CA ALA A 362 -10.69 -14.34 -4.47
C ALA A 362 -9.90 -13.04 -4.40
N THR A 363 -8.76 -12.97 -5.10
CA THR A 363 -7.96 -11.75 -5.23
C THR A 363 -8.76 -10.60 -5.85
N ALA A 364 -9.54 -10.86 -6.90
CA ALA A 364 -10.36 -9.83 -7.53
C ALA A 364 -11.44 -9.27 -6.60
N LYS A 365 -12.05 -10.10 -5.75
CA LYS A 365 -13.05 -9.65 -4.76
C LYS A 365 -12.46 -8.67 -3.75
N THR A 366 -11.23 -8.87 -3.31
CA THR A 366 -10.55 -7.95 -2.38
C THR A 366 -9.94 -6.75 -3.11
N THR A 367 -9.45 -6.94 -4.33
CA THR A 367 -8.85 -5.87 -5.14
C THR A 367 -9.88 -4.84 -5.58
N TYR A 368 -11.07 -5.27 -6.00
CA TYR A 368 -12.08 -4.38 -6.59
C TYR A 368 -12.47 -3.19 -5.70
N PRO A 369 -12.86 -3.36 -4.43
CA PRO A 369 -13.23 -2.23 -3.58
C PRO A 369 -12.07 -1.29 -3.29
N VAL A 370 -10.86 -1.82 -3.10
CA VAL A 370 -9.64 -1.02 -2.87
C VAL A 370 -9.25 -0.25 -4.13
N TRP A 371 -9.31 -0.91 -5.30
CA TRP A 371 -9.13 -0.26 -6.59
C TRP A 371 -10.13 0.87 -6.81
N MET A 372 -11.41 0.62 -6.52
CA MET A 372 -12.46 1.61 -6.69
C MET A 372 -12.24 2.84 -5.79
N MET A 373 -11.87 2.65 -4.54
CA MET A 373 -11.55 3.74 -3.61
C MET A 373 -10.39 4.60 -4.12
N ASN A 374 -9.27 3.95 -4.50
CA ASN A 374 -8.11 4.65 -5.07
C ASN A 374 -8.49 5.39 -6.35
N ALA A 375 -9.20 4.72 -7.25
CA ALA A 375 -9.61 5.28 -8.54
C ALA A 375 -10.53 6.50 -8.40
N ILE A 376 -11.47 6.48 -7.47
CA ILE A 376 -12.36 7.61 -7.18
C ILE A 376 -11.53 8.78 -6.63
N GLY A 377 -10.61 8.53 -5.70
CA GLY A 377 -9.71 9.55 -5.18
C GLY A 377 -8.83 10.17 -6.27
N ASP A 378 -8.19 9.32 -7.09
CA ASP A 378 -7.27 9.77 -8.13
C ASP A 378 -7.98 10.58 -9.23
N ILE A 379 -9.19 10.14 -9.68
CA ILE A 379 -9.90 10.77 -10.80
C ILE A 379 -10.51 12.15 -10.44
N THR A 380 -10.50 12.53 -9.17
CA THR A 380 -10.86 13.87 -8.74
C THR A 380 -9.85 14.91 -9.23
N PHE A 381 -8.58 14.53 -9.42
CA PHE A 381 -7.58 15.42 -9.99
C PHE A 381 -7.79 15.64 -11.50
N HIS A 382 -7.76 16.88 -11.97
CA HIS A 382 -8.08 17.24 -13.37
C HIS A 382 -7.21 16.56 -14.42
N HIS A 383 -5.97 16.21 -14.09
CA HIS A 383 -5.00 15.61 -15.01
C HIS A 383 -4.98 14.09 -14.95
N ALA A 384 -5.63 13.46 -13.96
CA ALA A 384 -5.72 12.01 -13.88
C ALA A 384 -6.53 11.44 -15.06
N ARG A 385 -5.99 10.39 -15.67
CA ARG A 385 -6.59 9.72 -16.83
C ARG A 385 -6.81 8.25 -16.53
N ALA A 386 -8.06 7.82 -16.57
CA ALA A 386 -8.39 6.39 -16.51
C ALA A 386 -8.42 5.82 -17.94
N LYS A 387 -7.71 4.73 -18.20
CA LYS A 387 -7.86 3.97 -19.44
C LYS A 387 -9.03 3.01 -19.31
N GLY A 388 -10.01 3.16 -20.20
CA GLY A 388 -11.23 2.38 -20.22
C GLY A 388 -12.48 3.18 -19.80
N ARG A 389 -13.60 2.46 -19.64
CA ARG A 389 -14.87 3.09 -19.26
C ARG A 389 -14.88 3.47 -17.78
N VAL A 390 -14.88 4.77 -17.50
CA VAL A 390 -15.08 5.32 -16.14
C VAL A 390 -16.58 5.32 -15.84
N PRO A 391 -17.03 4.69 -14.75
CA PRO A 391 -18.43 4.77 -14.34
C PRO A 391 -18.81 6.23 -14.05
N TRP A 392 -19.97 6.65 -14.56
CA TRP A 392 -20.46 8.02 -14.42
C TRP A 392 -20.59 8.49 -12.96
N TRP A 393 -20.83 7.56 -12.04
CA TRP A 393 -21.03 7.82 -10.62
C TRP A 393 -19.72 8.06 -9.83
N TRP A 394 -18.54 7.81 -10.39
CA TRP A 394 -17.27 7.98 -9.66
C TRP A 394 -17.03 9.44 -9.27
N ARG A 395 -17.21 10.40 -10.18
CA ARG A 395 -17.03 11.83 -9.88
C ARG A 395 -18.02 12.35 -8.82
N PRO A 396 -19.34 12.10 -8.92
CA PRO A 396 -20.26 12.45 -7.84
C PRO A 396 -19.92 11.78 -6.50
N SER A 397 -19.44 10.54 -6.50
CA SER A 397 -18.99 9.87 -5.28
C SER A 397 -17.78 10.56 -4.66
N GLY A 398 -16.84 11.08 -5.45
CA GLY A 398 -15.72 11.86 -4.96
C GLY A 398 -16.18 13.14 -4.25
N ALA A 399 -17.10 13.89 -4.84
CA ALA A 399 -17.67 15.09 -4.22
C ALA A 399 -18.44 14.80 -2.92
N LEU A 400 -19.18 13.68 -2.86
CA LEU A 400 -19.85 13.26 -1.63
C LEU A 400 -18.85 12.85 -0.55
N PHE A 401 -17.74 12.23 -0.96
CA PHE A 401 -16.69 11.82 -0.06
C PHE A 401 -15.92 13.03 0.50
N ASP A 402 -15.70 14.05 -0.31
CA ASP A 402 -15.13 15.32 0.11
C ASP A 402 -15.99 15.98 1.22
N GLN A 403 -17.32 16.06 1.01
CA GLN A 403 -18.26 16.53 2.05
C GLN A 403 -18.23 15.68 3.33
N PHE A 404 -18.01 14.39 3.20
CA PHE A 404 -17.84 13.48 4.33
C PHE A 404 -16.54 13.77 5.09
N LEU A 405 -15.43 13.98 4.39
CA LEU A 405 -14.14 14.32 5.00
C LEU A 405 -14.20 15.66 5.73
N GLY A 406 -14.86 16.67 5.17
CA GLY A 406 -15.11 17.96 5.85
C GLY A 406 -15.89 17.79 7.16
N ALA A 407 -16.90 16.92 7.21
CA ALA A 407 -17.58 16.59 8.46
C ALA A 407 -16.68 15.81 9.45
N ALA A 408 -15.77 14.99 8.95
CA ALA A 408 -14.86 14.18 9.76
C ALA A 408 -13.72 14.99 10.44
N GLU A 409 -13.53 16.26 10.05
CA GLU A 409 -12.56 17.16 10.71
C GLU A 409 -12.91 17.38 12.18
N THR A 410 -14.19 17.49 12.51
CA THR A 410 -14.66 17.82 13.85
C THR A 410 -15.63 16.81 14.44
N GLU A 411 -15.98 15.75 13.70
CA GLU A 411 -16.88 14.68 14.16
C GLU A 411 -16.12 13.37 14.36
N PRO A 412 -15.69 13.05 15.58
CA PRO A 412 -14.80 11.92 15.88
C PRO A 412 -15.27 10.56 15.33
N VAL A 413 -16.59 10.31 15.38
CA VAL A 413 -17.15 9.05 14.88
C VAL A 413 -16.97 8.88 13.37
N LEU A 414 -16.96 9.98 12.62
CA LEU A 414 -16.72 9.95 11.18
C LEU A 414 -15.22 9.74 10.87
N ALA A 415 -14.34 10.39 11.63
CA ALA A 415 -12.91 10.21 11.54
C ALA A 415 -12.52 8.75 11.84
N GLU A 416 -13.04 8.17 12.93
CA GLU A 416 -12.83 6.77 13.28
C GLU A 416 -13.36 5.82 12.19
N TRP A 417 -14.58 6.05 11.69
CA TRP A 417 -15.13 5.25 10.60
C TRP A 417 -14.23 5.26 9.37
N PHE A 418 -13.69 6.43 9.01
CA PHE A 418 -12.76 6.56 7.88
C PHE A 418 -11.46 5.79 8.14
N LEU A 419 -10.81 6.02 9.29
CA LEU A 419 -9.54 5.37 9.64
C LEU A 419 -9.64 3.85 9.61
N ARG A 420 -10.72 3.28 10.16
CA ARG A 420 -10.96 1.83 10.16
C ARG A 420 -11.10 1.27 8.75
N ARG A 421 -11.82 1.97 7.88
CA ARG A 421 -12.01 1.56 6.48
C ARG A 421 -10.76 1.76 5.65
N PHE A 422 -10.07 2.87 5.85
CA PHE A 422 -8.81 3.17 5.18
C PHE A 422 -7.73 2.13 5.54
N SER A 423 -7.73 1.66 6.79
CA SER A 423 -6.86 0.59 7.29
C SER A 423 -7.35 -0.82 6.96
N LEU A 424 -8.42 -0.96 6.18
CA LEU A 424 -9.02 -2.21 5.72
C LEU A 424 -9.47 -3.16 6.86
N LEU A 425 -9.73 -2.62 8.05
CA LEU A 425 -10.14 -3.40 9.24
C LEU A 425 -11.56 -3.95 9.12
N ASP A 426 -12.47 -3.11 8.64
CA ASP A 426 -13.90 -3.46 8.53
C ASP A 426 -14.20 -4.00 7.12
N SER A 427 -15.21 -3.46 6.45
CA SER A 427 -15.46 -3.76 5.04
C SER A 427 -14.45 -3.04 4.15
N LEU A 428 -13.99 -3.69 3.10
CA LEU A 428 -13.15 -3.07 2.07
C LEU A 428 -13.90 -1.99 1.25
N TYR A 429 -15.23 -1.99 1.29
CA TYR A 429 -16.05 -1.00 0.60
C TYR A 429 -16.20 0.26 1.42
N MET A 430 -15.86 1.42 0.83
CA MET A 430 -16.02 2.75 1.42
C MET A 430 -17.46 3.27 1.30
N VAL A 431 -18.44 2.41 1.51
CA VAL A 431 -19.87 2.80 1.49
C VAL A 431 -20.32 3.03 2.93
N PRO A 432 -20.60 4.28 3.32
CA PRO A 432 -21.04 4.56 4.68
C PRO A 432 -22.49 4.09 4.89
N PRO A 433 -22.78 3.47 6.04
CA PRO A 433 -24.15 3.10 6.39
C PRO A 433 -25.03 4.36 6.61
N PRO A 434 -26.37 4.25 6.49
CA PRO A 434 -27.28 5.40 6.61
C PRO A 434 -27.08 6.27 7.87
N ARG A 435 -26.74 5.65 9.00
CA ARG A 435 -26.42 6.34 10.26
C ARG A 435 -25.21 7.27 10.14
N ILE A 436 -24.18 6.86 9.41
CA ILE A 436 -22.96 7.64 9.17
C ILE A 436 -23.26 8.78 8.19
N VAL A 437 -23.99 8.49 7.10
CA VAL A 437 -24.45 9.51 6.15
C VAL A 437 -25.31 10.55 6.85
N GLY A 438 -26.31 10.14 7.63
CA GLY A 438 -27.17 11.05 8.37
C GLY A 438 -26.41 11.94 9.36
N ARG A 439 -25.35 11.38 9.99
CA ARG A 439 -24.49 12.13 10.91
C ARG A 439 -23.67 13.20 10.17
N ALA A 440 -23.07 12.85 9.04
CA ALA A 440 -22.33 13.79 8.19
C ALA A 440 -23.26 14.92 7.67
N MET A 441 -24.44 14.57 7.16
CA MET A 441 -25.42 15.56 6.69
C MET A 441 -25.88 16.51 7.82
N ALA A 442 -26.19 15.96 9.00
CA ALA A 442 -26.60 16.76 10.15
C ALA A 442 -25.48 17.72 10.61
N HIS A 443 -24.23 17.27 10.53
CA HIS A 443 -23.05 18.07 10.86
C HIS A 443 -22.89 19.24 9.85
N ASN A 444 -22.88 18.94 8.57
CA ASN A 444 -22.75 19.95 7.50
C ASN A 444 -23.89 20.95 7.53
N MET A 445 -25.13 20.53 7.81
CA MET A 445 -26.28 21.44 7.99
C MET A 445 -26.08 22.38 9.18
N ARG A 446 -25.52 21.87 10.31
CA ARG A 446 -25.23 22.74 11.47
C ARG A 446 -24.16 23.77 11.16
N LEU A 447 -23.08 23.39 10.43
CA LEU A 447 -22.06 24.34 10.00
C LEU A 447 -22.66 25.43 9.09
N TRP A 448 -23.38 25.05 8.06
CA TRP A 448 -24.02 25.97 7.14
C TRP A 448 -25.00 26.96 7.84
N LEU A 449 -25.77 26.49 8.86
CA LEU A 449 -26.63 27.34 9.65
C LEU A 449 -25.83 28.31 10.53
N ARG A 450 -24.67 27.89 11.06
CA ARG A 450 -23.78 28.80 11.83
C ARG A 450 -23.22 29.91 10.94
N GLU A 451 -22.63 29.53 9.79
CA GLU A 451 -22.09 30.48 8.82
C GLU A 451 -23.13 31.52 8.37
N ARG A 452 -24.34 31.05 8.07
CA ARG A 452 -25.44 31.99 7.74
C ARG A 452 -25.82 32.94 8.88
N ARG A 453 -25.80 32.47 10.11
CA ARG A 453 -26.06 33.30 11.29
C ARG A 453 -24.95 34.33 11.51
N GLU A 454 -23.72 33.97 11.32
CA GLU A 454 -22.54 34.83 11.40
C GLU A 454 -22.56 35.89 10.30
N ALA A 455 -22.77 35.51 9.07
CA ALA A 455 -22.91 36.40 7.95
C ALA A 455 -24.08 37.38 8.12
N ALA A 456 -25.20 36.95 8.74
CA ALA A 456 -26.33 37.81 9.06
C ALA A 456 -26.03 38.79 10.21
N ARG A 457 -25.20 38.42 11.17
CA ARG A 457 -24.71 39.27 12.27
C ARG A 457 -23.75 40.34 11.74
N ASP A 458 -22.81 39.96 10.87
CA ASP A 458 -21.85 40.89 10.28
C ASP A 458 -22.54 41.96 9.39
N ARG A 459 -23.57 41.56 8.64
CA ARG A 459 -24.39 42.49 7.86
C ARG A 459 -25.20 43.45 8.74
N ARG A 460 -25.43 43.14 10.02
CA ARG A 460 -26.16 43.99 10.99
C ARG A 460 -25.23 44.84 11.85
N ARG A 461 -23.89 44.69 11.76
CA ARG A 461 -22.94 45.58 12.43
C ARG A 461 -23.00 46.96 11.75
N PRO A 462 -23.35 48.03 12.46
CA PRO A 462 -23.40 49.37 11.89
C PRO A 462 -21.98 49.82 11.51
N LEU A 463 -21.85 50.48 10.36
CA LEU A 463 -20.63 51.10 9.80
C LEU A 463 -20.04 52.23 10.66
N THR A 464 -20.29 52.27 11.95
CA THR A 464 -19.93 53.36 12.87
C THR A 464 -18.56 53.29 13.50
N ALA A 465 -17.65 52.42 12.99
CA ALA A 465 -16.30 52.26 13.58
C ALA A 465 -15.13 52.79 12.71
N LEU A 466 -15.41 53.62 11.70
CA LEU A 466 -14.35 54.26 10.88
C LEU A 466 -14.53 55.82 10.88
N ARG A 467 -14.69 56.41 12.06
CA ARG A 467 -14.45 57.84 12.25
C ARG A 467 -13.81 58.03 13.63
N SER A 468 -12.56 58.20 13.64
CA SER A 468 -11.80 58.94 14.65
C SER A 468 -10.53 59.47 14.05
N PRO A 469 -10.11 60.65 14.43
CA PRO A 469 -9.37 61.60 13.64
C PRO A 469 -7.90 61.25 13.44
#